data_964fb7bfab0e535dd050b8cb01ea5b84
#
_entry.id   964fb7bfab0e535dd050b8cb01ea5b84
#
_cell.length_a   1.000
_cell.length_b   1.000
_cell.length_c   1.000
_cell.angle_alpha   90.00
_cell.angle_beta   90.00
_cell.angle_gamma   90.00
#
_symmetry.space_group_name_H-M   'P 1'
#
loop_
_entity.id
_entity.type
_entity.pdbx_description
1 polymer ?
#
loop_
_entity_poly.entity_id
_entity_poly.type
_entity_poly.pdbx_seq_one_letter_code
_entity_poly.pdbx_strand_id
1 'polypeptide(L)'
;MSFKEITQLRKEGKLEEALTYAQEDYNKEPDNIWNKRSLSWVYYEFAKKAAAESNINNFLENVQKIKDLQMPPEEKMVFDTLIWEYRKLLATTKVGEKVDFQKANSLYQSLKGMYFTLPSKEFSVLVTALHKVFKESYQYTEVMGKCLKYLRPEDFLPEVYNDRKQMPLAERIYYAYGKNILKGEPTSNGFGEITYNVNKERVRDFLPTLDSWIEAHPEYTFLPYYKAKMELLLGDTDTLTTFLPFAKKKKNDFWVWQLLSEIVTDKEKEFACLCKALTLKTPESFLGRVRTSLAKQLIEKQLYNEARIEIEAVLKEKQESGHKVPNQLQQWQQESWYAEAQLLNDNKALYNKYKGQAEAILYEDIPQEIIVLSYVNQEKKIANFVKNKQKQGYFKYDKLLRNPQVGQVLKVRMEVFDEEKNAYTLLTVQEDKTATCEALKEQEGVLKIIGSGNGFVGDIFVNQQLIEKNHWTNGQLVKVTALLSYDKKKEKWGWIAI
;
A
#
# COMPACT_ATOMS: atom_id res chain seq x y z
N MET A 1 -9.86 -34.42 -51.78
CA MET A 1 -8.58 -34.92 -51.21
C MET A 1 -8.80 -35.33 -49.74
N SER A 2 -8.02 -36.24 -49.22
CA SER A 2 -8.24 -36.64 -47.82
C SER A 2 -7.71 -35.58 -46.83
N PHE A 3 -8.32 -35.47 -45.63
CA PHE A 3 -7.83 -34.60 -44.55
C PHE A 3 -6.33 -34.80 -44.27
N LYS A 4 -5.82 -36.02 -44.41
CA LYS A 4 -4.41 -36.35 -44.22
C LYS A 4 -3.50 -35.71 -45.22
N GLU A 5 -3.92 -35.66 -46.50
CA GLU A 5 -3.12 -35.08 -47.59
C GLU A 5 -3.06 -33.55 -47.46
N ILE A 6 -4.20 -32.90 -47.13
CA ILE A 6 -4.22 -31.45 -46.84
C ILE A 6 -3.31 -31.12 -45.63
N THR A 7 -3.34 -31.96 -44.61
CA THR A 7 -2.47 -31.80 -43.44
C THR A 7 -1.00 -31.96 -43.80
N GLN A 8 -0.67 -32.86 -44.73
CA GLN A 8 0.70 -33.04 -45.19
C GLN A 8 1.20 -31.84 -45.99
N LEU A 9 0.41 -31.32 -46.94
CA LEU A 9 0.73 -30.12 -47.69
C LEU A 9 0.98 -28.91 -46.78
N ARG A 10 0.13 -28.76 -45.75
CA ARG A 10 0.29 -27.72 -44.76
C ARG A 10 1.61 -27.83 -44.00
N LYS A 11 2.01 -29.05 -43.56
CA LYS A 11 3.29 -29.31 -42.89
C LYS A 11 4.50 -29.07 -43.79
N GLU A 12 4.37 -29.31 -45.08
CA GLU A 12 5.39 -29.04 -46.10
C GLU A 12 5.48 -27.54 -46.48
N GLY A 13 4.60 -26.71 -45.95
CA GLY A 13 4.56 -25.26 -46.26
C GLY A 13 3.91 -24.94 -47.62
N LYS A 14 3.28 -25.91 -48.31
CA LYS A 14 2.57 -25.73 -49.54
C LYS A 14 1.17 -25.19 -49.29
N LEU A 15 1.09 -23.98 -48.71
CA LEU A 15 -0.15 -23.45 -48.17
C LEU A 15 -1.20 -23.13 -49.23
N GLU A 16 -0.81 -22.65 -50.41
CA GLU A 16 -1.72 -22.34 -51.50
C GLU A 16 -2.38 -23.60 -52.07
N GLU A 17 -1.60 -24.68 -52.22
CA GLU A 17 -2.15 -25.97 -52.66
C GLU A 17 -3.10 -26.52 -51.59
N ALA A 18 -2.70 -26.47 -50.31
CA ALA A 18 -3.55 -26.89 -49.19
C ALA A 18 -4.86 -26.12 -49.13
N LEU A 19 -4.81 -24.79 -49.40
CA LEU A 19 -5.98 -23.93 -49.43
C LEU A 19 -6.95 -24.32 -50.56
N THR A 20 -6.41 -24.54 -51.80
CA THR A 20 -7.22 -24.92 -52.93
C THR A 20 -8.03 -26.18 -52.62
N TYR A 21 -7.37 -27.22 -52.16
CA TYR A 21 -8.06 -28.49 -51.88
C TYR A 21 -9.01 -28.40 -50.67
N ALA A 22 -8.61 -27.69 -49.59
CA ALA A 22 -9.48 -27.53 -48.42
C ALA A 22 -10.75 -26.72 -48.79
N GLN A 23 -10.60 -25.71 -49.66
CA GLN A 23 -11.71 -24.88 -50.10
C GLN A 23 -12.66 -25.66 -51.06
N GLU A 24 -12.10 -26.48 -51.97
CA GLU A 24 -12.90 -27.36 -52.80
C GLU A 24 -13.74 -28.35 -51.97
N ASP A 25 -13.14 -29.00 -50.98
CA ASP A 25 -13.84 -29.93 -50.10
C ASP A 25 -14.90 -29.21 -49.25
N TYR A 26 -14.60 -28.00 -48.75
CA TYR A 26 -15.57 -27.18 -48.03
C TYR A 26 -16.73 -26.74 -48.92
N ASN A 27 -16.49 -26.34 -50.17
CA ASN A 27 -17.53 -25.90 -51.10
C ASN A 27 -18.48 -27.05 -51.50
N LYS A 28 -17.99 -28.30 -51.50
CA LYS A 28 -18.82 -29.49 -51.77
C LYS A 28 -19.77 -29.81 -50.61
N GLU A 29 -19.27 -29.69 -49.38
CA GLU A 29 -20.02 -30.01 -48.18
C GLU A 29 -19.72 -28.97 -47.09
N PRO A 30 -20.35 -27.78 -47.11
CA PRO A 30 -20.05 -26.68 -46.21
C PRO A 30 -20.38 -26.98 -44.76
N ASP A 31 -21.35 -27.87 -44.48
CA ASP A 31 -21.77 -28.23 -43.13
C ASP A 31 -20.94 -29.35 -42.52
N ASN A 32 -20.06 -29.98 -43.31
CA ASN A 32 -19.20 -31.05 -42.84
C ASN A 32 -18.12 -30.48 -41.91
N ILE A 33 -18.15 -30.90 -40.63
CA ILE A 33 -17.23 -30.41 -39.62
C ILE A 33 -15.75 -30.69 -39.94
N TRP A 34 -15.44 -31.79 -40.62
CA TRP A 34 -14.08 -32.14 -41.00
C TRP A 34 -13.53 -31.19 -42.07
N ASN A 35 -14.38 -30.76 -43.02
CA ASN A 35 -14.00 -29.79 -44.01
C ASN A 35 -13.77 -28.41 -43.39
N LYS A 36 -14.65 -28.00 -42.47
CA LYS A 36 -14.45 -26.76 -41.67
C LYS A 36 -13.16 -26.83 -40.88
N ARG A 37 -12.90 -27.92 -40.18
CA ARG A 37 -11.63 -28.12 -39.45
C ARG A 37 -10.42 -28.03 -40.38
N SER A 38 -10.44 -28.74 -41.49
CA SER A 38 -9.33 -28.75 -42.46
C SER A 38 -9.01 -27.33 -42.94
N LEU A 39 -10.03 -26.60 -43.39
CA LEU A 39 -9.90 -25.24 -43.88
C LEU A 39 -9.49 -24.25 -42.81
N SER A 40 -10.02 -24.38 -41.57
CA SER A 40 -9.63 -23.52 -40.43
C SER A 40 -8.13 -23.65 -40.08
N TRP A 41 -7.59 -24.85 -40.19
CA TRP A 41 -6.16 -25.07 -39.96
C TRP A 41 -5.26 -24.55 -41.07
N VAL A 42 -5.76 -24.49 -42.31
CA VAL A 42 -5.04 -23.84 -43.41
C VAL A 42 -5.00 -22.34 -43.20
N TYR A 43 -6.13 -21.71 -42.86
CA TYR A 43 -6.17 -20.27 -42.52
C TYR A 43 -5.33 -19.94 -41.27
N TYR A 44 -5.24 -20.86 -40.30
CA TYR A 44 -4.36 -20.70 -39.18
C TYR A 44 -2.87 -20.60 -39.60
N GLU A 45 -2.39 -21.44 -40.55
CA GLU A 45 -0.98 -21.34 -40.98
C GLU A 45 -0.71 -20.01 -41.74
N PHE A 46 -1.69 -19.49 -42.53
CA PHE A 46 -1.58 -18.14 -43.10
C PHE A 46 -1.54 -17.06 -42.00
N ALA A 47 -2.41 -17.16 -41.00
CA ALA A 47 -2.40 -16.25 -39.86
C ALA A 47 -1.06 -16.30 -39.12
N LYS A 48 -0.53 -17.48 -38.87
CA LYS A 48 0.79 -17.69 -38.21
C LYS A 48 1.94 -17.10 -39.01
N LYS A 49 1.91 -17.24 -40.36
CA LYS A 49 2.90 -16.61 -41.25
C LYS A 49 2.79 -15.09 -41.16
N ALA A 50 1.59 -14.53 -41.24
CA ALA A 50 1.36 -13.10 -41.08
C ALA A 50 1.82 -12.57 -39.74
N ALA A 51 1.61 -13.35 -38.66
CA ALA A 51 2.09 -13.00 -37.30
C ALA A 51 3.62 -13.00 -37.22
N ALA A 52 4.31 -13.94 -37.87
CA ALA A 52 5.77 -13.97 -37.96
C ALA A 52 6.34 -12.73 -38.66
N GLU A 53 5.61 -12.23 -39.68
CA GLU A 53 5.94 -11.03 -40.43
C GLU A 53 5.47 -9.74 -39.76
N SER A 54 4.84 -9.83 -38.56
CA SER A 54 4.21 -8.71 -37.84
C SER A 54 3.12 -7.98 -38.67
N ASN A 55 2.52 -8.66 -39.65
CA ASN A 55 1.47 -8.13 -40.49
C ASN A 55 0.08 -8.35 -39.87
N ILE A 56 -0.31 -7.38 -39.01
CA ILE A 56 -1.58 -7.46 -38.28
C ILE A 56 -2.79 -7.53 -39.19
N ASN A 57 -2.82 -6.79 -40.30
CA ASN A 57 -3.98 -6.77 -41.19
C ASN A 57 -4.22 -8.13 -41.84
N ASN A 58 -3.19 -8.74 -42.39
CA ASN A 58 -3.27 -10.07 -42.97
C ASN A 58 -3.61 -11.15 -41.93
N PHE A 59 -3.05 -11.01 -40.71
CA PHE A 59 -3.43 -11.88 -39.60
C PHE A 59 -4.94 -11.81 -39.30
N LEU A 60 -5.46 -10.59 -39.13
CA LEU A 60 -6.88 -10.36 -38.82
C LEU A 60 -7.80 -10.84 -39.92
N GLU A 61 -7.41 -10.70 -41.20
CA GLU A 61 -8.15 -11.24 -42.35
C GLU A 61 -8.30 -12.76 -42.27
N ASN A 62 -7.20 -13.48 -42.03
CA ASN A 62 -7.25 -14.93 -41.92
C ASN A 62 -8.00 -15.40 -40.67
N VAL A 63 -7.89 -14.68 -39.55
CA VAL A 63 -8.71 -14.92 -38.35
C VAL A 63 -10.20 -14.76 -38.65
N GLN A 64 -10.57 -13.73 -39.41
CA GLN A 64 -11.96 -13.53 -39.80
C GLN A 64 -12.46 -14.68 -40.70
N LYS A 65 -11.66 -15.17 -41.65
CA LYS A 65 -12.00 -16.34 -42.47
C LYS A 65 -12.26 -17.60 -41.60
N ILE A 66 -11.49 -17.80 -40.53
CA ILE A 66 -11.74 -18.89 -39.56
C ILE A 66 -13.09 -18.71 -38.86
N LYS A 67 -13.44 -17.51 -38.44
CA LYS A 67 -14.72 -17.20 -37.78
C LYS A 67 -15.91 -17.40 -38.73
N ASP A 68 -15.74 -17.04 -39.98
CA ASP A 68 -16.79 -17.15 -41.03
C ASP A 68 -17.16 -18.61 -41.35
N LEU A 69 -16.31 -19.58 -40.93
CA LEU A 69 -16.67 -21.00 -41.03
C LEU A 69 -17.76 -21.39 -40.03
N GLN A 70 -18.09 -20.52 -39.05
CA GLN A 70 -19.13 -20.75 -38.06
C GLN A 70 -19.03 -22.14 -37.41
N MET A 71 -17.83 -22.44 -36.91
CA MET A 71 -17.61 -23.72 -36.20
C MET A 71 -18.39 -23.76 -34.89
N PRO A 72 -18.85 -24.96 -34.44
CA PRO A 72 -19.56 -25.09 -33.19
C PRO A 72 -18.66 -24.68 -32.02
N PRO A 73 -19.26 -24.23 -30.87
CA PRO A 73 -18.52 -23.79 -29.69
C PRO A 73 -17.56 -24.81 -29.06
N GLU A 74 -17.73 -26.08 -29.36
CA GLU A 74 -16.86 -27.20 -28.94
C GLU A 74 -15.52 -27.22 -29.69
N GLU A 75 -15.48 -26.61 -30.91
CA GLU A 75 -14.31 -26.56 -31.80
C GLU A 75 -13.34 -25.45 -31.36
N LYS A 76 -12.72 -25.59 -30.20
CA LYS A 76 -11.89 -24.57 -29.55
C LYS A 76 -10.42 -24.61 -29.99
N MET A 77 -9.93 -25.76 -30.46
CA MET A 77 -8.51 -26.04 -30.64
C MET A 77 -7.79 -25.02 -31.52
N VAL A 78 -8.39 -24.59 -32.62
CA VAL A 78 -7.79 -23.59 -33.52
C VAL A 78 -7.69 -22.22 -32.83
N PHE A 79 -8.72 -21.82 -32.07
CA PHE A 79 -8.73 -20.56 -31.32
C PHE A 79 -7.73 -20.57 -30.14
N ASP A 80 -7.66 -21.70 -29.41
CA ASP A 80 -6.67 -21.86 -28.34
C ASP A 80 -5.24 -21.78 -28.91
N THR A 81 -5.01 -22.33 -30.10
CA THR A 81 -3.71 -22.26 -30.78
C THR A 81 -3.38 -20.85 -31.28
N LEU A 82 -4.37 -20.10 -31.78
CA LEU A 82 -4.21 -18.70 -32.20
C LEU A 82 -3.73 -17.78 -31.07
N ILE A 83 -4.00 -18.11 -29.81
CA ILE A 83 -3.54 -17.31 -28.65
C ILE A 83 -2.04 -17.03 -28.70
N TRP A 84 -1.23 -18.00 -29.15
CA TRP A 84 0.22 -17.82 -29.23
C TRP A 84 0.63 -16.76 -30.27
N GLU A 85 -0.11 -16.66 -31.35
CA GLU A 85 0.12 -15.67 -32.39
C GLU A 85 -0.39 -14.27 -31.94
N TYR A 86 -1.54 -14.21 -31.26
CA TYR A 86 -2.01 -12.99 -30.60
C TYR A 86 -1.00 -12.44 -29.61
N ARG A 87 -0.41 -13.33 -28.77
CA ARG A 87 0.65 -12.93 -27.82
C ARG A 87 1.82 -12.27 -28.54
N LYS A 88 2.29 -12.83 -29.66
CA LYS A 88 3.40 -12.29 -30.46
C LYS A 88 3.03 -10.91 -31.01
N LEU A 89 1.88 -10.79 -31.67
CA LEU A 89 1.45 -9.54 -32.27
C LEU A 89 1.15 -8.45 -31.24
N LEU A 90 0.51 -8.78 -30.12
CA LEU A 90 0.30 -7.82 -29.02
C LEU A 90 1.64 -7.29 -28.50
N ALA A 91 2.68 -8.12 -28.43
CA ALA A 91 4.01 -7.66 -28.02
C ALA A 91 4.61 -6.64 -29.01
N THR A 92 4.35 -6.78 -30.31
CA THR A 92 4.86 -5.84 -31.34
C THR A 92 4.15 -4.48 -31.29
N THR A 93 2.94 -4.39 -30.70
CA THR A 93 2.26 -3.10 -30.54
C THR A 93 2.91 -2.19 -29.52
N LYS A 94 3.88 -2.69 -28.74
CA LYS A 94 4.60 -1.93 -27.72
C LYS A 94 6.07 -1.75 -28.13
N VAL A 95 6.49 -0.48 -28.29
CA VAL A 95 7.89 -0.11 -28.56
C VAL A 95 8.39 0.77 -27.42
N GLY A 96 9.29 0.22 -26.59
CA GLY A 96 9.70 0.87 -25.33
C GLY A 96 8.52 1.03 -24.39
N GLU A 97 8.22 2.26 -23.97
CA GLU A 97 7.04 2.57 -23.12
C GLU A 97 5.79 2.96 -23.92
N LYS A 98 5.92 3.20 -25.22
CA LYS A 98 4.79 3.62 -26.08
C LYS A 98 4.05 2.41 -26.61
N VAL A 99 2.72 2.47 -26.57
CA VAL A 99 1.82 1.45 -27.11
C VAL A 99 1.02 2.04 -28.25
N ASP A 100 0.97 1.33 -29.39
CA ASP A 100 0.04 1.60 -30.47
C ASP A 100 -1.34 0.99 -30.11
N PHE A 101 -2.14 1.79 -29.40
CA PHE A 101 -3.46 1.36 -28.93
C PHE A 101 -4.45 1.08 -30.06
N GLN A 102 -4.26 1.66 -31.24
CA GLN A 102 -5.14 1.38 -32.38
C GLN A 102 -4.95 -0.07 -32.85
N LYS A 103 -3.71 -0.49 -33.08
CA LYS A 103 -3.37 -1.88 -33.42
C LYS A 103 -3.75 -2.86 -32.32
N ALA A 104 -3.44 -2.53 -31.07
CA ALA A 104 -3.77 -3.37 -29.93
C ALA A 104 -5.28 -3.59 -29.79
N ASN A 105 -6.08 -2.53 -29.97
CA ASN A 105 -7.53 -2.60 -29.91
C ASN A 105 -8.11 -3.42 -31.10
N SER A 106 -7.58 -3.30 -32.31
CA SER A 106 -7.99 -4.13 -33.44
C SER A 106 -7.79 -5.62 -33.13
N LEU A 107 -6.64 -5.99 -32.58
CA LEU A 107 -6.37 -7.36 -32.11
C LEU A 107 -7.36 -7.78 -31.00
N TYR A 108 -7.61 -6.95 -30.00
CA TYR A 108 -8.55 -7.26 -28.92
C TYR A 108 -9.99 -7.43 -29.44
N GLN A 109 -10.46 -6.54 -30.30
CA GLN A 109 -11.82 -6.64 -30.87
C GLN A 109 -12.01 -7.90 -31.71
N SER A 110 -10.97 -8.37 -32.39
CA SER A 110 -11.05 -9.58 -33.21
C SER A 110 -11.24 -10.88 -32.40
N LEU A 111 -10.94 -10.84 -31.08
CA LEU A 111 -11.21 -11.99 -30.17
C LEU A 111 -12.71 -12.23 -29.95
N LYS A 112 -13.56 -11.25 -30.23
CA LYS A 112 -15.03 -11.43 -30.12
C LYS A 112 -15.51 -12.51 -31.07
N GLY A 113 -16.35 -13.40 -30.57
CA GLY A 113 -16.89 -14.53 -31.34
C GLY A 113 -15.97 -15.73 -31.45
N MET A 114 -14.83 -15.75 -30.75
CA MET A 114 -13.99 -16.94 -30.59
C MET A 114 -14.39 -17.73 -29.35
N TYR A 115 -14.27 -19.04 -29.44
CA TYR A 115 -14.53 -19.97 -28.36
C TYR A 115 -13.20 -20.50 -27.80
N PHE A 116 -12.90 -20.21 -26.54
CA PHE A 116 -11.69 -20.67 -25.88
C PHE A 116 -11.98 -21.78 -24.86
N THR A 117 -10.99 -22.61 -24.58
CA THR A 117 -11.00 -23.48 -23.41
C THR A 117 -10.79 -22.63 -22.16
N LEU A 118 -11.77 -22.61 -21.26
CA LEU A 118 -11.81 -21.72 -20.09
C LEU A 118 -12.17 -22.51 -18.83
N PRO A 119 -11.39 -22.36 -17.75
CA PRO A 119 -10.05 -21.78 -17.70
C PRO A 119 -8.99 -22.64 -18.38
N SER A 120 -7.93 -22.03 -18.93
CA SER A 120 -6.79 -22.76 -19.51
C SER A 120 -5.47 -21.98 -19.38
N LYS A 121 -4.34 -22.69 -19.54
CA LYS A 121 -3.01 -22.07 -19.55
C LYS A 121 -2.86 -21.12 -20.75
N GLU A 122 -3.38 -21.50 -21.90
CA GLU A 122 -3.37 -20.69 -23.10
C GLU A 122 -4.11 -19.38 -22.87
N PHE A 123 -5.30 -19.43 -22.27
CA PHE A 123 -6.06 -18.23 -21.93
C PHE A 123 -5.30 -17.32 -20.94
N SER A 124 -4.63 -17.87 -19.92
CA SER A 124 -3.79 -17.07 -19.00
C SER A 124 -2.63 -16.37 -19.74
N VAL A 125 -2.08 -17.00 -20.79
CA VAL A 125 -1.07 -16.38 -21.65
C VAL A 125 -1.67 -15.18 -22.41
N LEU A 126 -2.87 -15.31 -22.95
CA LEU A 126 -3.59 -14.21 -23.61
C LEU A 126 -3.86 -13.05 -22.63
N VAL A 127 -4.40 -13.38 -21.45
CA VAL A 127 -4.66 -12.40 -20.40
C VAL A 127 -3.39 -11.66 -19.99
N THR A 128 -2.27 -12.38 -19.87
CA THR A 128 -0.95 -11.76 -19.58
C THR A 128 -0.52 -10.79 -20.67
N ALA A 129 -0.72 -11.14 -21.93
CA ALA A 129 -0.38 -10.27 -23.06
C ALA A 129 -1.27 -9.01 -23.09
N LEU A 130 -2.57 -9.18 -22.92
CA LEU A 130 -3.53 -8.08 -22.83
C LEU A 130 -3.21 -7.15 -21.63
N HIS A 131 -2.92 -7.74 -20.45
CA HIS A 131 -2.51 -6.95 -19.28
C HIS A 131 -1.29 -6.06 -19.59
N LYS A 132 -0.25 -6.63 -20.20
CA LYS A 132 0.99 -5.89 -20.52
C LYS A 132 0.76 -4.70 -21.44
N VAL A 133 -0.17 -4.83 -22.37
CA VAL A 133 -0.48 -3.81 -23.39
C VAL A 133 -1.47 -2.78 -22.85
N PHE A 134 -2.55 -3.21 -22.21
CA PHE A 134 -3.66 -2.34 -21.84
C PHE A 134 -3.55 -1.70 -20.45
N LYS A 135 -2.61 -2.10 -19.58
CA LYS A 135 -2.56 -1.66 -18.17
C LYS A 135 -2.53 -0.13 -17.95
N GLU A 136 -2.08 0.63 -18.94
CA GLU A 136 -2.09 2.10 -18.89
C GLU A 136 -3.24 2.73 -19.71
N SER A 137 -4.05 1.90 -20.40
CA SER A 137 -5.21 2.35 -21.18
C SER A 137 -6.43 2.57 -20.27
N TYR A 138 -7.26 3.57 -20.58
CA TYR A 138 -8.55 3.77 -19.92
C TYR A 138 -9.53 2.60 -20.14
N GLN A 139 -9.35 1.81 -21.20
CA GLN A 139 -10.15 0.62 -21.50
C GLN A 139 -9.76 -0.60 -20.65
N TYR A 140 -8.73 -0.51 -19.82
CA TYR A 140 -8.17 -1.64 -19.10
C TYR A 140 -9.20 -2.42 -18.28
N THR A 141 -10.06 -1.72 -17.56
CA THR A 141 -11.08 -2.35 -16.71
C THR A 141 -12.15 -3.08 -17.52
N GLU A 142 -12.50 -2.60 -18.71
CA GLU A 142 -13.39 -3.32 -19.63
C GLU A 142 -12.73 -4.60 -20.15
N VAL A 143 -11.49 -4.48 -20.62
CA VAL A 143 -10.71 -5.62 -21.15
C VAL A 143 -10.52 -6.70 -20.11
N MET A 144 -10.03 -6.33 -18.90
CA MET A 144 -9.73 -7.30 -17.84
C MET A 144 -10.98 -7.80 -17.13
N GLY A 145 -12.02 -6.99 -16.95
CA GLY A 145 -13.27 -7.42 -16.33
C GLY A 145 -13.91 -8.64 -17.00
N LYS A 146 -13.75 -8.78 -18.32
CA LYS A 146 -14.21 -9.95 -19.07
C LYS A 146 -13.35 -11.19 -18.86
N CYS A 147 -12.09 -11.02 -18.42
CA CYS A 147 -11.12 -12.09 -18.27
C CYS A 147 -11.06 -12.66 -16.84
N LEU A 148 -11.32 -11.84 -15.81
CA LEU A 148 -11.06 -12.16 -14.41
C LEU A 148 -11.70 -13.48 -13.96
N LYS A 149 -12.94 -13.74 -14.35
CA LYS A 149 -13.69 -14.95 -13.96
C LYS A 149 -13.14 -16.25 -14.57
N TYR A 150 -12.20 -16.15 -15.48
CA TYR A 150 -11.59 -17.28 -16.18
C TYR A 150 -10.12 -17.49 -15.80
N LEU A 151 -9.63 -16.80 -14.76
CA LEU A 151 -8.31 -17.05 -14.22
C LEU A 151 -8.27 -18.44 -13.55
N ARG A 152 -7.15 -19.15 -13.72
CA ARG A 152 -6.91 -20.43 -13.10
C ARG A 152 -6.46 -20.26 -11.64
N PRO A 153 -6.58 -21.27 -10.78
CA PRO A 153 -6.01 -21.22 -9.42
C PRO A 153 -4.52 -20.86 -9.39
N GLU A 154 -3.74 -21.34 -10.36
CA GLU A 154 -2.30 -21.04 -10.46
C GLU A 154 -2.01 -19.56 -10.75
N ASP A 155 -2.94 -18.85 -11.40
CA ASP A 155 -2.78 -17.44 -11.72
C ASP A 155 -2.85 -16.52 -10.48
N PHE A 156 -3.34 -17.08 -9.35
CA PHE A 156 -3.37 -16.41 -8.03
C PHE A 156 -2.12 -16.68 -7.19
N LEU A 157 -1.23 -17.56 -7.64
CA LEU A 157 -0.01 -17.93 -6.93
C LEU A 157 1.22 -17.22 -7.51
N PRO A 158 2.23 -16.90 -6.67
CA PRO A 158 3.48 -16.34 -7.16
C PRO A 158 4.23 -17.32 -8.07
N GLU A 159 4.66 -16.84 -9.22
CA GLU A 159 5.59 -17.58 -10.09
C GLU A 159 7.05 -17.27 -9.68
N VAL A 160 7.93 -18.28 -9.80
CA VAL A 160 9.36 -18.09 -9.64
C VAL A 160 10.01 -18.00 -11.03
N TYR A 161 10.65 -16.86 -11.32
CA TYR A 161 11.40 -16.66 -12.55
C TYR A 161 12.78 -16.11 -12.22
N ASN A 162 13.84 -16.80 -12.66
CA ASN A 162 15.23 -16.47 -12.34
C ASN A 162 15.44 -16.25 -10.82
N ASP A 163 15.03 -17.20 -10.01
CA ASP A 163 15.12 -17.22 -8.53
C ASP A 163 14.41 -16.04 -7.83
N ARG A 164 13.59 -15.28 -8.56
CA ARG A 164 12.80 -14.18 -8.01
C ARG A 164 11.33 -14.52 -8.05
N LYS A 165 10.67 -14.39 -6.91
CA LYS A 165 9.21 -14.46 -6.84
C LYS A 165 8.61 -13.29 -7.61
N GLN A 166 7.78 -13.60 -8.58
CA GLN A 166 6.99 -12.62 -9.33
C GLN A 166 5.62 -12.49 -8.68
N MET A 167 5.10 -11.28 -8.70
CA MET A 167 3.72 -11.01 -8.29
C MET A 167 2.75 -11.87 -9.11
N PRO A 168 1.76 -12.56 -8.50
CA PRO A 168 0.74 -13.34 -9.20
C PRO A 168 0.10 -12.57 -10.35
N LEU A 169 -0.36 -13.26 -11.38
CA LEU A 169 -1.07 -12.62 -12.49
C LEU A 169 -2.31 -11.87 -11.99
N ALA A 170 -3.10 -12.51 -11.12
CA ALA A 170 -4.28 -11.91 -10.52
C ALA A 170 -3.94 -10.63 -9.73
N GLU A 171 -2.90 -10.65 -8.88
CA GLU A 171 -2.47 -9.48 -8.11
C GLU A 171 -2.05 -8.32 -9.03
N ARG A 172 -1.30 -8.62 -10.11
CA ARG A 172 -0.91 -7.61 -11.10
C ARG A 172 -2.13 -6.98 -11.79
N ILE A 173 -3.13 -7.80 -12.10
CA ILE A 173 -4.38 -7.31 -12.71
C ILE A 173 -5.16 -6.46 -11.71
N TYR A 174 -5.36 -6.92 -10.48
CA TYR A 174 -6.07 -6.19 -9.44
C TYR A 174 -5.42 -4.85 -9.12
N TYR A 175 -4.09 -4.84 -9.00
CA TYR A 175 -3.29 -3.61 -8.85
C TYR A 175 -3.54 -2.61 -9.99
N ALA A 176 -3.41 -3.06 -11.25
CA ALA A 176 -3.61 -2.20 -12.40
C ALA A 176 -5.08 -1.76 -12.56
N TYR A 177 -6.03 -2.60 -12.13
CA TYR A 177 -7.45 -2.30 -12.13
C TYR A 177 -7.78 -1.14 -11.18
N GLY A 178 -7.34 -1.23 -9.93
CA GLY A 178 -7.49 -0.16 -8.94
C GLY A 178 -6.82 1.15 -9.37
N LYS A 179 -5.60 1.06 -9.93
CA LYS A 179 -4.89 2.21 -10.52
C LYS A 179 -5.69 2.86 -11.65
N ASN A 180 -6.30 2.07 -12.52
CA ASN A 180 -7.06 2.57 -13.66
C ASN A 180 -8.36 3.26 -13.23
N ILE A 181 -9.07 2.70 -12.26
CA ILE A 181 -10.28 3.33 -11.67
C ILE A 181 -9.94 4.73 -11.11
N LEU A 182 -8.83 4.85 -10.38
CA LEU A 182 -8.39 6.14 -9.80
C LEU A 182 -7.78 7.11 -10.82
N LYS A 183 -7.30 6.61 -11.97
CA LYS A 183 -6.83 7.47 -13.06
C LYS A 183 -7.99 8.19 -13.75
N GLY A 184 -9.12 7.52 -13.87
CA GLY A 184 -10.31 8.04 -14.53
C GLY A 184 -10.25 8.02 -16.06
N GLU A 185 -11.20 8.72 -16.67
CA GLU A 185 -11.35 8.76 -18.13
C GLU A 185 -10.68 10.00 -18.73
N PRO A 186 -10.05 9.85 -19.90
CA PRO A 186 -9.42 10.99 -20.56
C PRO A 186 -10.51 11.93 -21.12
N THR A 187 -10.35 13.22 -20.83
CA THR A 187 -11.16 14.30 -21.39
C THR A 187 -10.24 15.27 -22.14
N SER A 188 -10.62 15.67 -23.36
CA SER A 188 -9.89 16.67 -24.13
C SER A 188 -10.52 18.04 -23.89
N ASN A 189 -9.71 19.06 -23.61
CA ASN A 189 -10.16 20.44 -23.41
C ASN A 189 -10.28 21.27 -24.69
N GLY A 190 -10.31 20.63 -25.85
CA GLY A 190 -10.39 21.33 -27.16
C GLY A 190 -9.08 21.95 -27.64
N PHE A 191 -8.08 22.11 -26.80
CA PHE A 191 -6.73 22.61 -27.14
C PHE A 191 -5.69 21.49 -27.25
N GLY A 192 -6.15 20.22 -27.27
CA GLY A 192 -5.28 19.05 -27.39
C GLY A 192 -4.66 18.57 -26.07
N GLU A 193 -4.94 19.22 -24.95
CA GLU A 193 -4.54 18.71 -23.63
C GLU A 193 -5.49 17.63 -23.16
N ILE A 194 -4.93 16.50 -22.73
CA ILE A 194 -5.68 15.40 -22.14
C ILE A 194 -5.64 15.54 -20.63
N THR A 195 -6.81 15.75 -20.04
CA THR A 195 -7.02 15.66 -18.58
C THR A 195 -7.74 14.36 -18.25
N TYR A 196 -7.63 13.91 -17.01
CA TYR A 196 -8.31 12.70 -16.57
C TYR A 196 -9.30 13.05 -15.47
N ASN A 197 -10.56 12.64 -15.65
CA ASN A 197 -11.62 12.82 -14.68
C ASN A 197 -11.97 11.49 -14.03
N VAL A 198 -11.88 11.45 -12.69
CA VAL A 198 -12.29 10.26 -11.93
C VAL A 198 -13.80 10.26 -11.75
N ASN A 199 -14.46 9.22 -12.23
CA ASN A 199 -15.89 9.03 -12.02
C ASN A 199 -16.13 8.45 -10.61
N LYS A 200 -16.67 9.29 -9.70
CA LYS A 200 -16.93 8.91 -8.31
C LYS A 200 -17.97 7.80 -8.16
N GLU A 201 -18.96 7.72 -9.04
CA GLU A 201 -19.96 6.64 -9.03
C GLU A 201 -19.31 5.31 -9.35
N ARG A 202 -18.48 5.27 -10.38
CA ARG A 202 -17.69 4.08 -10.73
C ARG A 202 -16.76 3.64 -9.61
N VAL A 203 -16.20 4.59 -8.85
CA VAL A 203 -15.39 4.28 -7.65
C VAL A 203 -16.27 3.62 -6.58
N ARG A 204 -17.46 4.17 -6.29
CA ARG A 204 -18.41 3.56 -5.32
C ARG A 204 -18.83 2.15 -5.72
N ASP A 205 -19.16 1.96 -6.98
CA ASP A 205 -19.59 0.65 -7.50
C ASP A 205 -18.47 -0.40 -7.44
N PHE A 206 -17.23 0.04 -7.52
CA PHE A 206 -16.08 -0.86 -7.49
C PHE A 206 -15.61 -1.22 -6.07
N LEU A 207 -15.84 -0.39 -5.06
CA LEU A 207 -15.37 -0.64 -3.69
C LEU A 207 -15.79 -2.01 -3.12
N PRO A 208 -17.04 -2.49 -3.26
CA PRO A 208 -17.43 -3.81 -2.78
C PRO A 208 -16.65 -4.94 -3.46
N THR A 209 -16.33 -4.80 -4.74
CA THR A 209 -15.48 -5.74 -5.48
C THR A 209 -14.05 -5.73 -4.94
N LEU A 210 -13.50 -4.55 -4.68
CA LEU A 210 -12.17 -4.40 -4.10
C LEU A 210 -12.10 -5.00 -2.68
N ASP A 211 -13.15 -4.82 -1.86
CA ASP A 211 -13.26 -5.44 -0.54
C ASP A 211 -13.23 -6.96 -0.63
N SER A 212 -14.02 -7.53 -1.54
CA SER A 212 -14.02 -8.99 -1.74
C SER A 212 -12.65 -9.52 -2.19
N TRP A 213 -11.89 -8.76 -2.97
CA TRP A 213 -10.52 -9.13 -3.36
C TRP A 213 -9.54 -9.05 -2.18
N ILE A 214 -9.68 -8.04 -1.32
CA ILE A 214 -8.84 -7.89 -0.10
C ILE A 214 -9.10 -9.03 0.87
N GLU A 215 -10.37 -9.42 1.07
CA GLU A 215 -10.77 -10.53 1.94
C GLU A 215 -10.27 -11.87 1.40
N ALA A 216 -10.41 -12.11 0.10
CA ALA A 216 -9.98 -13.35 -0.54
C ALA A 216 -8.44 -13.49 -0.60
N HIS A 217 -7.72 -12.36 -0.66
CA HIS A 217 -6.27 -12.31 -0.86
C HIS A 217 -5.59 -11.32 0.10
N PRO A 218 -5.61 -11.59 1.42
CA PRO A 218 -5.00 -10.70 2.42
C PRO A 218 -3.47 -10.58 2.28
N GLU A 219 -2.86 -11.49 1.51
CA GLU A 219 -1.44 -11.45 1.15
C GLU A 219 -1.11 -10.43 0.06
N TYR A 220 -2.08 -9.96 -0.73
CA TYR A 220 -1.87 -8.97 -1.79
C TYR A 220 -1.63 -7.58 -1.22
N THR A 221 -0.43 -7.07 -1.51
CA THR A 221 0.12 -5.94 -0.77
C THR A 221 -0.58 -4.60 -1.04
N PHE A 222 -1.01 -4.33 -2.29
CA PHE A 222 -1.37 -2.98 -2.69
C PHE A 222 -2.87 -2.67 -2.72
N LEU A 223 -3.73 -3.67 -2.53
CA LEU A 223 -5.18 -3.47 -2.62
C LEU A 223 -5.71 -2.54 -1.51
N PRO A 224 -5.29 -2.66 -0.23
CA PRO A 224 -5.72 -1.73 0.82
C PRO A 224 -5.28 -0.28 0.57
N TYR A 225 -4.15 -0.07 -0.10
CA TYR A 225 -3.70 1.27 -0.51
C TYR A 225 -4.65 1.92 -1.50
N TYR A 226 -5.10 1.17 -2.51
CA TYR A 226 -6.07 1.68 -3.48
C TYR A 226 -7.44 1.92 -2.86
N LYS A 227 -7.87 1.04 -1.95
CA LYS A 227 -9.10 1.23 -1.17
C LYS A 227 -9.06 2.57 -0.43
N ALA A 228 -8.03 2.81 0.37
CA ALA A 228 -7.88 4.06 1.11
C ALA A 228 -7.88 5.30 0.20
N LYS A 229 -7.25 5.23 -0.98
CA LYS A 229 -7.30 6.32 -1.96
C LYS A 229 -8.70 6.57 -2.52
N MET A 230 -9.48 5.52 -2.73
CA MET A 230 -10.87 5.62 -3.20
C MET A 230 -11.78 6.19 -2.14
N GLU A 231 -11.67 5.73 -0.89
CA GLU A 231 -12.40 6.25 0.26
C GLU A 231 -12.11 7.74 0.48
N LEU A 232 -10.83 8.12 0.45
CA LEU A 232 -10.41 9.53 0.55
C LEU A 232 -11.01 10.40 -0.57
N LEU A 233 -11.02 9.90 -1.81
CA LEU A 233 -11.63 10.60 -2.95
C LEU A 233 -13.14 10.81 -2.78
N LEU A 234 -13.81 9.86 -2.14
CA LEU A 234 -15.25 9.94 -1.85
C LEU A 234 -15.57 10.81 -0.64
N GLY A 235 -14.57 11.15 0.18
CA GLY A 235 -14.72 11.94 1.41
C GLY A 235 -15.16 11.10 2.60
N ASP A 236 -14.81 9.82 2.62
CA ASP A 236 -15.10 8.94 3.74
C ASP A 236 -14.27 9.33 4.97
N THR A 237 -14.92 9.47 6.11
CA THR A 237 -14.30 9.88 7.38
C THR A 237 -13.58 8.75 8.10
N ASP A 238 -13.90 7.49 7.79
CA ASP A 238 -13.32 6.32 8.45
C ASP A 238 -12.06 5.77 7.76
N THR A 239 -11.62 6.41 6.68
CA THR A 239 -10.45 5.98 5.89
C THR A 239 -9.19 5.78 6.74
N LEU A 240 -8.96 6.61 7.77
CA LEU A 240 -7.82 6.43 8.65
C LEU A 240 -7.88 5.08 9.37
N THR A 241 -8.99 4.77 10.01
CA THR A 241 -9.19 3.52 10.78
C THR A 241 -9.02 2.28 9.90
N THR A 242 -9.59 2.30 8.70
CA THR A 242 -9.51 1.17 7.75
C THR A 242 -8.10 0.99 7.19
N PHE A 243 -7.32 2.07 7.06
CA PHE A 243 -5.97 2.04 6.52
C PHE A 243 -4.88 1.69 7.55
N LEU A 244 -5.09 1.97 8.84
CA LEU A 244 -4.07 1.77 9.89
C LEU A 244 -3.49 0.34 9.96
N PRO A 245 -4.26 -0.76 9.86
CA PRO A 245 -3.70 -2.11 9.89
C PRO A 245 -2.68 -2.37 8.77
N PHE A 246 -2.97 -1.82 7.59
CA PHE A 246 -2.06 -1.88 6.46
C PHE A 246 -0.83 -0.97 6.66
N ALA A 247 -1.04 0.26 7.12
CA ALA A 247 0.03 1.21 7.38
C ALA A 247 1.04 0.70 8.42
N LYS A 248 0.58 0.01 9.47
CA LYS A 248 1.45 -0.66 10.46
C LYS A 248 2.38 -1.69 9.82
N LYS A 249 1.87 -2.51 8.87
CA LYS A 249 2.66 -3.52 8.14
C LYS A 249 3.69 -2.88 7.21
N LYS A 250 3.37 -1.72 6.62
CA LYS A 250 4.15 -1.04 5.58
C LYS A 250 4.80 0.27 6.03
N LYS A 251 4.97 0.46 7.34
CA LYS A 251 5.53 1.69 7.95
C LYS A 251 6.94 2.07 7.50
N ASN A 252 7.65 1.19 6.82
CA ASN A 252 8.97 1.44 6.26
C ASN A 252 8.94 1.91 4.80
N ASP A 253 7.75 2.01 4.20
CA ASP A 253 7.56 2.47 2.83
C ASP A 253 7.09 3.94 2.84
N PHE A 254 7.79 4.83 2.12
CA PHE A 254 7.53 6.28 2.12
C PHE A 254 6.10 6.63 1.64
N TRP A 255 5.59 5.89 0.66
CA TRP A 255 4.27 6.13 0.06
C TRP A 255 3.11 5.86 1.02
N VAL A 256 3.33 5.07 2.07
CA VAL A 256 2.34 4.91 3.16
C VAL A 256 2.20 6.23 3.95
N TRP A 257 3.32 6.84 4.29
CA TRP A 257 3.32 8.13 5.00
C TRP A 257 2.82 9.28 4.15
N GLN A 258 3.11 9.23 2.83
CA GLN A 258 2.51 10.17 1.88
C GLN A 258 0.98 10.02 1.85
N LEU A 259 0.44 8.80 1.80
CA LEU A 259 -1.00 8.61 1.84
C LEU A 259 -1.60 8.99 3.19
N LEU A 260 -0.94 8.65 4.31
CA LEU A 260 -1.37 9.11 5.63
C LEU A 260 -1.44 10.63 5.72
N SER A 261 -0.48 11.36 5.12
CA SER A 261 -0.54 12.83 5.08
C SER A 261 -1.74 13.37 4.31
N GLU A 262 -2.28 12.61 3.35
CA GLU A 262 -3.48 12.97 2.60
C GLU A 262 -4.78 12.60 3.37
N ILE A 263 -4.75 11.58 4.24
CA ILE A 263 -5.89 11.08 5.01
C ILE A 263 -6.14 11.90 6.29
N VAL A 264 -5.07 12.26 7.00
CA VAL A 264 -5.21 13.01 8.25
C VAL A 264 -5.69 14.44 7.99
N THR A 265 -6.61 14.93 8.81
CA THR A 265 -7.17 16.29 8.69
C THR A 265 -6.38 17.33 9.49
N ASP A 266 -5.62 16.88 10.50
CA ASP A 266 -4.78 17.73 11.35
C ASP A 266 -3.49 18.11 10.61
N LYS A 267 -3.25 19.42 10.48
CA LYS A 267 -2.10 19.97 9.74
C LYS A 267 -0.73 19.62 10.34
N GLU A 268 -0.64 19.49 11.66
CA GLU A 268 0.61 19.05 12.31
C GLU A 268 0.87 17.56 12.07
N LYS A 269 -0.17 16.73 12.07
CA LYS A 269 -0.05 15.32 11.70
C LYS A 269 0.31 15.15 10.22
N GLU A 270 -0.31 15.92 9.32
CA GLU A 270 0.03 15.95 7.90
C GLU A 270 1.53 16.28 7.71
N PHE A 271 2.00 17.36 8.35
CA PHE A 271 3.40 17.77 8.33
C PHE A 271 4.34 16.68 8.86
N ALA A 272 3.98 16.06 9.99
CA ALA A 272 4.75 14.98 10.59
C ALA A 272 4.86 13.76 9.66
N CYS A 273 3.78 13.39 8.96
CA CYS A 273 3.79 12.28 7.99
C CYS A 273 4.73 12.57 6.81
N LEU A 274 4.71 13.80 6.26
CA LEU A 274 5.62 14.20 5.19
C LEU A 274 7.08 14.16 5.65
N CYS A 275 7.38 14.67 6.84
CA CYS A 275 8.70 14.56 7.45
C CYS A 275 9.14 13.10 7.62
N LYS A 276 8.23 12.22 8.11
CA LYS A 276 8.53 10.80 8.28
C LYS A 276 8.83 10.10 6.97
N ALA A 277 8.09 10.39 5.90
CA ALA A 277 8.35 9.84 4.58
C ALA A 277 9.80 10.10 4.13
N LEU A 278 10.32 11.30 4.41
CA LEU A 278 11.68 11.73 4.04
C LEU A 278 12.79 11.16 4.94
N THR A 279 12.43 10.51 6.07
CA THR A 279 13.42 9.76 6.88
C THR A 279 13.72 8.38 6.31
N LEU A 280 12.93 7.89 5.35
CA LEU A 280 13.04 6.54 4.82
C LEU A 280 13.97 6.51 3.60
N LYS A 281 14.72 5.39 3.47
CA LYS A 281 15.64 5.21 2.34
C LYS A 281 14.86 4.97 1.06
N THR A 282 14.73 6.02 0.25
CA THR A 282 13.95 6.02 -1.00
C THR A 282 14.73 6.78 -2.09
N PRO A 283 14.73 6.32 -3.35
CA PRO A 283 15.29 7.09 -4.47
C PRO A 283 14.57 8.44 -4.64
N GLU A 284 15.31 9.51 -4.91
CA GLU A 284 14.79 10.87 -5.04
C GLU A 284 13.70 11.01 -6.12
N SER A 285 13.78 10.24 -7.19
CA SER A 285 12.79 10.23 -8.27
C SER A 285 11.35 9.90 -7.80
N PHE A 286 11.18 9.26 -6.64
CA PHE A 286 9.87 8.97 -6.07
C PHE A 286 9.40 10.02 -5.06
N LEU A 287 10.29 10.88 -4.56
CA LEU A 287 9.99 11.80 -3.45
C LEU A 287 9.46 13.17 -3.90
N GLY A 288 9.43 13.46 -5.18
CA GLY A 288 9.06 14.78 -5.71
C GLY A 288 7.74 15.32 -5.17
N ARG A 289 6.69 14.48 -5.08
CA ARG A 289 5.39 14.88 -4.53
C ARG A 289 5.45 15.14 -3.01
N VAL A 290 6.14 14.30 -2.25
CA VAL A 290 6.32 14.46 -0.80
C VAL A 290 7.05 15.77 -0.50
N ARG A 291 8.16 16.04 -1.20
CA ARG A 291 8.94 17.27 -1.05
C ARG A 291 8.15 18.51 -1.43
N THR A 292 7.41 18.46 -2.54
CA THR A 292 6.56 19.60 -2.95
C THR A 292 5.46 19.89 -1.91
N SER A 293 4.82 18.86 -1.37
CA SER A 293 3.80 19.00 -0.32
C SER A 293 4.40 19.56 0.98
N LEU A 294 5.59 19.06 1.38
CA LEU A 294 6.29 19.58 2.55
C LEU A 294 6.75 21.02 2.36
N ALA A 295 7.31 21.36 1.19
CA ALA A 295 7.72 22.73 0.85
C ALA A 295 6.56 23.72 0.99
N LYS A 296 5.36 23.36 0.50
CA LYS A 296 4.16 24.16 0.67
C LYS A 296 3.88 24.48 2.13
N GLN A 297 3.88 23.48 3.00
CA GLN A 297 3.62 23.69 4.43
C GLN A 297 4.75 24.46 5.14
N LEU A 298 5.99 24.27 4.72
CA LEU A 298 7.13 25.04 5.23
C LEU A 298 7.01 26.51 4.88
N ILE A 299 6.56 26.84 3.66
CA ILE A 299 6.26 28.23 3.23
C ILE A 299 5.14 28.82 4.09
N GLU A 300 4.03 28.08 4.30
CA GLU A 300 2.92 28.51 5.16
C GLU A 300 3.38 28.77 6.62
N LYS A 301 4.37 28.01 7.11
CA LYS A 301 5.00 28.20 8.43
C LYS A 301 6.14 29.22 8.44
N GLN A 302 6.43 29.89 7.33
CA GLN A 302 7.54 30.84 7.15
C GLN A 302 8.94 30.24 7.42
N LEU A 303 9.08 28.92 7.26
CA LEU A 303 10.35 28.19 7.34
C LEU A 303 11.00 28.14 5.95
N TYR A 304 11.40 29.31 5.46
CA TYR A 304 11.81 29.51 4.08
C TYR A 304 13.13 28.81 3.73
N ASN A 305 14.06 28.74 4.66
CA ASN A 305 15.33 28.03 4.45
C ASN A 305 15.11 26.54 4.22
N GLU A 306 14.26 25.94 5.05
CA GLU A 306 13.89 24.52 4.93
C GLU A 306 13.05 24.27 3.67
N ALA A 307 12.13 25.19 3.32
CA ALA A 307 11.33 25.10 2.11
C ALA A 307 12.22 25.08 0.85
N ARG A 308 13.24 25.94 0.81
CA ARG A 308 14.19 26.03 -0.30
C ARG A 308 14.92 24.72 -0.54
N ILE A 309 15.33 24.01 0.52
CA ILE A 309 15.98 22.67 0.39
C ILE A 309 15.07 21.69 -0.36
N GLU A 310 13.79 21.64 0.04
CA GLU A 310 12.84 20.69 -0.59
C GLU A 310 12.61 21.02 -2.05
N ILE A 311 12.51 22.30 -2.38
CA ILE A 311 12.33 22.78 -3.75
C ILE A 311 13.57 22.46 -4.59
N GLU A 312 14.78 22.80 -4.11
CA GLU A 312 16.03 22.54 -4.82
C GLU A 312 16.24 21.03 -5.09
N ALA A 313 15.86 20.17 -4.13
CA ALA A 313 15.95 18.73 -4.32
C ALA A 313 15.06 18.22 -5.48
N VAL A 314 13.83 18.77 -5.60
CA VAL A 314 12.93 18.41 -6.71
C VAL A 314 13.43 18.99 -8.03
N LEU A 315 13.91 20.24 -8.05
CA LEU A 315 14.45 20.88 -9.25
C LEU A 315 15.64 20.10 -9.80
N LYS A 316 16.57 19.72 -8.93
CA LYS A 316 17.73 18.91 -9.28
C LYS A 316 17.32 17.56 -9.89
N GLU A 317 16.39 16.84 -9.28
CA GLU A 317 15.89 15.58 -9.81
C GLU A 317 15.25 15.75 -11.20
N LYS A 318 14.44 16.81 -11.39
CA LYS A 318 13.81 17.09 -12.69
C LYS A 318 14.83 17.42 -13.77
N GLN A 319 15.86 18.15 -13.43
CA GLN A 319 16.95 18.47 -14.35
C GLN A 319 17.75 17.23 -14.75
N GLU A 320 18.10 16.37 -13.77
CA GLU A 320 18.84 15.14 -14.01
C GLU A 320 18.05 14.11 -14.83
N SER A 321 16.73 14.05 -14.61
CA SER A 321 15.83 13.11 -15.31
C SER A 321 15.30 13.64 -16.65
N GLY A 322 15.55 14.91 -17.01
CA GLY A 322 15.02 15.56 -18.20
C GLY A 322 13.50 15.77 -18.17
N HIS A 323 12.89 15.75 -16.99
CA HIS A 323 11.45 15.95 -16.83
C HIS A 323 11.10 17.45 -16.67
N LYS A 324 9.88 17.81 -17.11
CA LYS A 324 9.37 19.18 -16.95
C LYS A 324 9.23 19.54 -15.46
N VAL A 325 9.72 20.71 -15.09
CA VAL A 325 9.54 21.29 -13.76
C VAL A 325 8.07 21.70 -13.57
N PRO A 326 7.40 21.33 -12.46
CA PRO A 326 6.05 21.78 -12.16
C PRO A 326 5.93 23.30 -12.06
N ASN A 327 4.85 23.88 -12.59
CA ASN A 327 4.63 25.33 -12.60
C ASN A 327 4.67 25.95 -11.19
N GLN A 328 4.17 25.24 -10.19
CA GLN A 328 4.17 25.71 -8.80
C GLN A 328 5.59 25.97 -8.26
N LEU A 329 6.55 25.08 -8.58
CA LEU A 329 7.94 25.26 -8.18
C LEU A 329 8.57 26.48 -8.88
N GLN A 330 8.24 26.69 -10.16
CA GLN A 330 8.69 27.87 -10.91
C GLN A 330 8.13 29.19 -10.31
N GLN A 331 6.87 29.18 -9.86
CA GLN A 331 6.26 30.32 -9.18
C GLN A 331 6.99 30.61 -7.85
N TRP A 332 7.25 29.60 -7.02
CA TRP A 332 7.96 29.81 -5.77
C TRP A 332 9.38 30.35 -5.96
N GLN A 333 10.08 29.96 -7.04
CA GLN A 333 11.40 30.52 -7.37
C GLN A 333 11.38 32.02 -7.70
N GLN A 334 10.22 32.55 -8.10
CA GLN A 334 10.06 34.00 -8.41
C GLN A 334 9.67 34.83 -7.19
N GLU A 335 9.31 34.19 -6.08
CA GLU A 335 8.96 34.92 -4.84
C GLU A 335 10.21 35.49 -4.14
N SER A 336 10.06 36.66 -3.50
CA SER A 336 11.17 37.37 -2.84
C SER A 336 11.85 36.52 -1.76
N TRP A 337 11.04 35.80 -0.95
CA TRP A 337 11.56 34.95 0.11
C TRP A 337 12.51 33.84 -0.40
N TYR A 338 12.33 33.38 -1.63
CA TYR A 338 13.16 32.29 -2.17
C TYR A 338 14.60 32.80 -2.42
N ALA A 339 14.76 34.01 -2.90
CA ALA A 339 16.09 34.65 -3.10
C ALA A 339 16.77 34.91 -1.75
N GLU A 340 16.02 35.30 -0.72
CA GLU A 340 16.52 35.69 0.60
C GLU A 340 16.82 34.45 1.47
N ALA A 341 16.12 33.32 1.26
CA ALA A 341 16.31 32.11 2.03
C ALA A 341 17.73 31.56 1.87
N GLN A 342 18.30 31.08 2.97
CA GLN A 342 19.60 30.41 2.99
C GLN A 342 19.44 28.95 2.58
N LEU A 343 20.30 28.47 1.70
CA LEU A 343 20.36 27.06 1.35
C LEU A 343 21.15 26.32 2.42
N LEU A 344 20.45 25.62 3.31
CA LEU A 344 21.04 24.72 4.30
C LEU A 344 21.49 23.41 3.65
N ASN A 345 22.30 22.61 4.36
CA ASN A 345 22.80 21.35 3.82
C ASN A 345 21.71 20.28 3.67
N ASP A 346 20.84 20.14 4.66
CA ASP A 346 19.69 19.21 4.66
C ASP A 346 18.66 19.55 5.75
N ASN A 347 17.50 18.90 5.69
CA ASN A 347 16.41 19.02 6.67
C ASN A 347 16.32 17.82 7.64
N LYS A 348 17.37 17.02 7.77
CA LYS A 348 17.33 15.79 8.61
C LYS A 348 16.97 16.06 10.06
N ALA A 349 17.43 17.17 10.63
CA ALA A 349 17.10 17.55 12.00
C ALA A 349 15.58 17.81 12.15
N LEU A 350 14.98 18.51 11.17
CA LEU A 350 13.55 18.76 11.11
C LEU A 350 12.77 17.44 10.99
N TYR A 351 13.13 16.58 10.04
CA TYR A 351 12.44 15.30 9.87
C TYR A 351 12.49 14.44 11.14
N ASN A 352 13.65 14.36 11.79
CA ASN A 352 13.83 13.60 13.02
C ASN A 352 13.04 14.15 14.20
N LYS A 353 12.81 15.47 14.24
CA LYS A 353 11.97 16.11 15.27
C LYS A 353 10.52 15.65 15.19
N TYR A 354 9.98 15.49 13.99
CA TYR A 354 8.55 15.19 13.77
C TYR A 354 8.23 13.71 13.55
N LYS A 355 9.20 12.86 13.23
CA LYS A 355 8.96 11.43 12.94
C LYS A 355 8.20 10.67 14.02
N GLY A 356 8.42 11.00 15.29
CA GLY A 356 7.74 10.33 16.43
C GLY A 356 6.25 10.68 16.49
N GLN A 357 5.88 11.90 16.12
CA GLN A 357 4.48 12.32 16.03
C GLN A 357 3.77 11.57 14.91
N ALA A 358 4.42 11.40 13.75
CA ALA A 358 3.88 10.59 12.66
C ALA A 358 3.69 9.12 13.09
N GLU A 359 4.70 8.51 13.70
CA GLU A 359 4.64 7.12 14.15
C GLU A 359 3.52 6.87 15.17
N ALA A 360 3.16 7.87 15.97
CA ALA A 360 2.05 7.80 16.92
C ALA A 360 0.67 7.65 16.23
N ILE A 361 0.52 8.16 15.02
CA ILE A 361 -0.72 8.04 14.22
C ILE A 361 -1.07 6.57 13.97
N LEU A 362 -0.07 5.72 13.75
CA LEU A 362 -0.28 4.30 13.48
C LEU A 362 -1.03 3.55 14.59
N TYR A 363 -1.11 4.14 15.78
CA TYR A 363 -1.69 3.51 16.97
C TYR A 363 -2.87 4.30 17.54
N GLU A 364 -3.48 5.20 16.75
CA GLU A 364 -4.63 6.01 17.20
C GLU A 364 -5.90 5.17 17.44
N ASP A 365 -5.99 4.00 16.83
CA ASP A 365 -7.02 2.99 17.09
C ASP A 365 -6.91 2.32 18.46
N ILE A 366 -5.75 2.44 19.15
CA ILE A 366 -5.52 1.86 20.47
C ILE A 366 -5.80 2.93 21.54
N PRO A 367 -6.64 2.65 22.55
CA PRO A 367 -6.96 3.62 23.59
C PRO A 367 -5.71 4.14 24.32
N GLN A 368 -5.67 5.45 24.55
CA GLN A 368 -4.63 6.06 25.36
C GLN A 368 -4.94 5.86 26.84
N GLU A 369 -3.93 5.47 27.62
CA GLU A 369 -4.05 5.23 29.06
C GLU A 369 -3.08 6.10 29.85
N ILE A 370 -3.47 6.49 31.06
CA ILE A 370 -2.61 7.19 32.01
C ILE A 370 -2.12 6.17 33.00
N ILE A 371 -0.80 6.10 33.17
CA ILE A 371 -0.12 5.18 34.08
C ILE A 371 0.92 5.94 34.93
N VAL A 372 1.32 5.38 36.03
CA VAL A 372 2.46 5.85 36.82
C VAL A 372 3.54 4.77 36.91
N LEU A 373 4.79 5.15 36.77
CA LEU A 373 5.92 4.23 36.91
C LEU A 373 6.13 3.89 38.38
N SER A 374 6.07 2.58 38.72
CA SER A 374 6.22 2.08 40.09
C SER A 374 7.61 1.54 40.38
N TYR A 375 8.36 1.12 39.38
CA TYR A 375 9.73 0.64 39.49
C TYR A 375 10.46 0.79 38.16
N VAL A 376 11.75 1.08 38.20
CA VAL A 376 12.60 1.22 37.03
C VAL A 376 13.88 0.42 37.20
N ASN A 377 14.13 -0.52 36.29
CA ASN A 377 15.40 -1.21 36.17
C ASN A 377 16.18 -0.65 34.98
N GLN A 378 17.21 0.14 35.26
CA GLN A 378 17.98 0.83 34.21
C GLN A 378 18.87 -0.13 33.42
N GLU A 379 19.39 -1.19 34.01
CA GLU A 379 20.24 -2.18 33.33
C GLU A 379 19.45 -2.99 32.30
N LYS A 380 18.29 -3.49 32.71
CA LYS A 380 17.41 -4.30 31.86
C LYS A 380 16.50 -3.48 30.95
N LYS A 381 16.51 -2.16 31.11
CA LYS A 381 15.60 -1.23 30.43
C LYS A 381 14.12 -1.60 30.60
N ILE A 382 13.74 -2.00 31.80
CA ILE A 382 12.37 -2.40 32.17
C ILE A 382 11.80 -1.36 33.14
N ALA A 383 10.56 -0.95 32.87
CA ALA A 383 9.77 -0.15 33.81
C ALA A 383 8.49 -0.89 34.19
N ASN A 384 8.21 -0.96 35.50
CA ASN A 384 6.93 -1.43 35.97
C ASN A 384 6.00 -0.22 36.13
N PHE A 385 4.73 -0.44 35.89
CA PHE A 385 3.70 0.58 36.00
C PHE A 385 2.48 0.10 36.79
N VAL A 386 1.75 1.05 37.31
CA VAL A 386 0.42 0.85 37.89
C VAL A 386 -0.52 1.89 37.28
N LYS A 387 -1.70 1.47 36.82
CA LYS A 387 -2.81 2.33 36.44
C LYS A 387 -3.81 2.43 37.61
N ASN A 388 -4.19 1.27 38.13
CA ASN A 388 -5.10 1.08 39.25
C ASN A 388 -4.92 -0.34 39.81
N LYS A 389 -5.79 -0.76 40.76
CA LYS A 389 -5.74 -2.10 41.36
C LYS A 389 -5.97 -3.25 40.38
N GLN A 390 -6.66 -3.01 39.27
CA GLN A 390 -6.98 -4.00 38.25
C GLN A 390 -5.92 -4.09 37.12
N LYS A 391 -5.17 -3.01 36.90
CA LYS A 391 -4.19 -2.95 35.80
C LYS A 391 -2.83 -2.46 36.27
N GLN A 392 -1.88 -3.39 36.27
CA GLN A 392 -0.47 -3.17 36.51
C GLN A 392 0.35 -4.09 35.61
N GLY A 393 1.62 -3.80 35.42
CA GLY A 393 2.49 -4.64 34.60
C GLY A 393 3.86 -4.03 34.39
N TYR A 394 4.54 -4.51 33.34
CA TYR A 394 5.83 -3.97 32.96
C TYR A 394 6.02 -3.93 31.46
N PHE A 395 6.92 -3.07 31.01
CA PHE A 395 7.32 -2.96 29.61
C PHE A 395 8.81 -2.63 29.46
N LYS A 396 9.37 -2.89 28.27
CA LYS A 396 10.71 -2.41 27.89
C LYS A 396 10.60 -1.00 27.32
N TYR A 397 11.47 -0.08 27.76
CA TYR A 397 11.36 1.35 27.44
C TYR A 397 12.50 1.93 26.57
N ASP A 398 13.54 1.17 26.30
CA ASP A 398 14.84 1.58 25.76
C ASP A 398 14.80 2.53 24.55
N LYS A 399 13.74 2.53 23.74
CA LYS A 399 13.58 3.38 22.55
C LYS A 399 12.66 4.59 22.73
N LEU A 400 11.75 4.52 23.69
CA LEU A 400 10.64 5.48 23.79
C LEU A 400 10.77 6.42 25.00
N LEU A 401 11.47 6.01 26.04
CA LEU A 401 11.67 6.80 27.26
C LEU A 401 13.17 6.97 27.54
N ARG A 402 13.54 8.19 27.93
CA ARG A 402 14.89 8.49 28.37
C ARG A 402 14.87 8.76 29.90
N ASN A 403 15.71 8.01 30.66
CA ASN A 403 15.86 8.18 32.10
C ASN A 403 14.53 8.23 32.87
N PRO A 404 13.62 7.22 32.71
CA PRO A 404 12.38 7.19 33.46
C PRO A 404 12.61 7.17 34.99
N GLN A 405 11.68 7.78 35.73
CA GLN A 405 11.75 7.87 37.20
C GLN A 405 10.49 7.25 37.81
N VAL A 406 10.65 6.69 39.04
CA VAL A 406 9.50 6.23 39.83
C VAL A 406 8.61 7.43 40.17
N GLY A 407 7.30 7.26 40.10
CA GLY A 407 6.31 8.33 40.27
C GLY A 407 6.03 9.17 39.00
N GLN A 408 6.78 8.95 37.94
CA GLN A 408 6.52 9.65 36.66
C GLN A 408 5.18 9.19 36.06
N VAL A 409 4.30 10.16 35.75
CA VAL A 409 3.01 9.92 35.09
C VAL A 409 3.19 10.02 33.58
N LEU A 410 2.67 9.04 32.90
CA LEU A 410 2.78 8.91 31.42
C LEU A 410 1.44 8.67 30.82
N LYS A 411 1.20 9.32 29.69
CA LYS A 411 0.15 8.94 28.72
C LYS A 411 0.73 7.94 27.73
N VAL A 412 0.17 6.75 27.65
CA VAL A 412 0.72 5.65 26.86
C VAL A 412 -0.35 4.97 26.01
N ARG A 413 0.07 4.39 24.89
CA ARG A 413 -0.67 3.34 24.21
C ARG A 413 0.14 2.06 24.29
N MET A 414 -0.49 0.97 24.68
CA MET A 414 0.16 -0.30 24.94
C MET A 414 -0.68 -1.46 24.42
N GLU A 415 -0.02 -2.52 24.00
CA GLU A 415 -0.62 -3.82 23.68
C GLU A 415 -0.12 -4.87 24.66
N VAL A 416 -0.96 -5.85 24.99
CA VAL A 416 -0.55 -7.00 25.80
C VAL A 416 0.43 -7.84 24.99
N PHE A 417 1.61 -8.09 25.55
CA PHE A 417 2.62 -8.96 24.98
C PHE A 417 2.55 -10.38 25.55
N ASP A 418 2.33 -10.49 26.87
CA ASP A 418 2.20 -11.77 27.58
C ASP A 418 1.24 -11.54 28.76
N GLU A 419 0.05 -12.12 28.65
CA GLU A 419 -1.02 -11.91 29.63
C GLU A 419 -0.70 -12.54 30.99
N GLU A 420 -0.10 -13.74 30.99
CA GLU A 420 0.25 -14.44 32.23
C GLU A 420 1.28 -13.68 33.07
N LYS A 421 2.20 -13.01 32.38
CA LYS A 421 3.28 -12.23 33.02
C LYS A 421 2.94 -10.74 33.24
N ASN A 422 1.77 -10.30 32.79
CA ASN A 422 1.41 -8.87 32.76
C ASN A 422 2.48 -8.02 32.01
N ALA A 423 3.01 -8.56 30.90
CA ALA A 423 3.99 -7.88 30.08
C ALA A 423 3.29 -7.15 28.93
N TYR A 424 3.74 -5.91 28.67
CA TYR A 424 3.17 -5.04 27.65
C TYR A 424 4.23 -4.59 26.66
N THR A 425 3.80 -4.34 25.41
CA THR A 425 4.59 -3.60 24.42
C THR A 425 4.15 -2.14 24.45
N LEU A 426 5.09 -1.25 24.79
CA LEU A 426 4.86 0.19 24.75
C LEU A 426 4.93 0.64 23.28
N LEU A 427 3.84 1.24 22.78
CA LEU A 427 3.69 1.69 21.40
C LEU A 427 3.96 3.19 21.26
N THR A 428 3.34 3.99 22.13
CA THR A 428 3.56 5.42 22.22
C THR A 428 3.69 5.85 23.68
N VAL A 429 4.44 6.92 23.90
CA VAL A 429 4.57 7.53 25.22
C VAL A 429 4.61 9.05 25.09
N GLN A 430 3.91 9.71 25.98
CA GLN A 430 3.95 11.15 26.17
C GLN A 430 4.03 11.44 27.67
N GLU A 431 5.01 12.23 28.05
CA GLU A 431 5.07 12.75 29.40
C GLU A 431 4.00 13.84 29.60
N ASP A 432 3.21 13.72 30.64
CA ASP A 432 2.23 14.72 31.01
C ASP A 432 2.30 15.00 32.51
N LYS A 433 2.92 16.11 32.84
CA LYS A 433 3.08 16.55 34.23
C LYS A 433 1.77 17.03 34.89
N THR A 434 0.73 17.24 34.06
CA THR A 434 -0.57 17.72 34.55
C THR A 434 -1.59 16.58 34.65
N ALA A 435 -1.29 15.42 34.05
CA ALA A 435 -2.19 14.27 34.12
C ALA A 435 -2.27 13.69 35.51
N THR A 436 -3.46 13.39 35.97
CA THR A 436 -3.71 12.69 37.25
C THR A 436 -3.84 11.19 36.99
N CYS A 437 -3.24 10.38 37.85
CA CYS A 437 -3.36 8.92 37.80
C CYS A 437 -3.98 8.43 39.13
N GLU A 438 -4.95 7.52 39.05
CA GLU A 438 -5.59 6.93 40.24
C GLU A 438 -4.61 6.23 41.19
N ALA A 439 -3.47 5.81 40.64
CA ALA A 439 -2.41 5.15 41.41
C ALA A 439 -1.40 6.14 42.06
N LEU A 440 -1.62 7.47 41.96
CA LEU A 440 -0.78 8.49 42.55
C LEU A 440 -1.64 9.50 43.31
N LYS A 441 -1.29 9.81 44.56
CA LYS A 441 -1.96 10.84 45.36
C LYS A 441 -0.97 11.65 46.15
N GLU A 442 -1.30 12.89 46.47
CA GLU A 442 -0.64 13.70 47.43
C GLU A 442 -1.45 13.73 48.74
N GLN A 443 -0.78 13.62 49.87
CA GLN A 443 -1.44 13.72 51.17
C GLN A 443 -0.55 14.47 52.15
N GLU A 444 -1.16 15.39 52.87
CA GLU A 444 -0.54 16.07 54.01
C GLU A 444 -1.05 15.46 55.29
N GLY A 445 -0.14 15.25 56.25
CA GLY A 445 -0.51 14.69 57.56
C GLY A 445 0.66 14.55 58.51
N VAL A 446 0.38 14.21 59.73
CA VAL A 446 1.39 14.04 60.79
C VAL A 446 2.13 12.70 60.60
N LEU A 447 3.45 12.76 60.51
CA LEU A 447 4.29 11.57 60.38
C LEU A 447 4.41 10.87 61.75
N LYS A 448 4.01 9.59 61.79
CA LYS A 448 4.20 8.70 62.96
C LYS A 448 5.28 7.69 62.63
N ILE A 449 6.44 7.82 63.29
CA ILE A 449 7.58 6.89 63.15
C ILE A 449 7.39 5.72 64.13
N ILE A 450 7.63 4.50 63.64
CA ILE A 450 7.57 3.25 64.39
C ILE A 450 8.98 2.72 64.69
N GLY A 451 9.12 1.77 65.65
CA GLY A 451 10.41 1.29 66.16
C GLY A 451 11.39 0.72 65.14
N SER A 452 10.97 0.49 63.89
CA SER A 452 11.83 0.07 62.77
C SER A 452 12.45 1.24 62.00
N GLY A 453 12.22 2.50 62.41
CA GLY A 453 12.64 3.70 61.69
C GLY A 453 11.74 4.05 60.47
N ASN A 454 10.79 3.19 60.09
CA ASN A 454 9.76 3.48 59.13
C ASN A 454 8.62 4.28 59.76
N GLY A 455 7.73 4.85 58.95
CA GLY A 455 6.61 5.62 59.49
C GLY A 455 5.35 5.53 58.63
N PHE A 456 4.33 6.28 59.07
CA PHE A 456 3.05 6.42 58.37
C PHE A 456 2.58 7.87 58.39
N VAL A 457 2.01 8.31 57.27
CA VAL A 457 1.23 9.55 57.12
C VAL A 457 -0.18 9.12 56.76
N GLY A 458 -1.09 9.07 57.75
CA GLY A 458 -2.39 8.44 57.59
C GLY A 458 -2.28 6.95 57.24
N ASP A 459 -2.74 6.57 56.08
CA ASP A 459 -2.66 5.22 55.51
C ASP A 459 -1.43 4.98 54.60
N ILE A 460 -0.58 6.00 54.43
CA ILE A 460 0.59 5.95 53.56
C ILE A 460 1.82 5.48 54.35
N PHE A 461 2.42 4.39 53.93
CA PHE A 461 3.68 3.89 54.45
C PHE A 461 4.85 4.76 53.96
N VAL A 462 5.70 5.21 54.86
CA VAL A 462 6.90 6.01 54.59
C VAL A 462 8.11 5.19 55.03
N ASN A 463 9.00 4.87 54.09
CA ASN A 463 10.20 4.09 54.45
C ASN A 463 11.24 4.95 55.14
N GLN A 464 12.10 4.30 55.94
CA GLN A 464 13.15 4.95 56.71
C GLN A 464 14.08 5.82 55.87
N GLN A 465 14.47 5.34 54.68
CA GLN A 465 15.37 6.09 53.77
C GLN A 465 14.77 7.43 53.35
N LEU A 466 13.45 7.48 53.09
CA LEU A 466 12.77 8.72 52.72
C LEU A 466 12.66 9.68 53.88
N ILE A 467 12.45 9.16 55.09
CA ILE A 467 12.42 9.95 56.37
C ILE A 467 13.79 10.58 56.57
N GLU A 468 14.86 9.80 56.54
CA GLU A 468 16.24 10.25 56.71
C GLU A 468 16.66 11.26 55.61
N LYS A 469 16.35 10.98 54.37
CA LYS A 469 16.67 11.85 53.23
C LYS A 469 16.06 13.25 53.39
N ASN A 470 14.83 13.32 53.91
CA ASN A 470 14.11 14.60 54.07
C ASN A 470 14.28 15.18 55.47
N HIS A 471 15.05 14.54 56.34
CA HIS A 471 15.27 14.97 57.75
C HIS A 471 13.97 15.14 58.55
N TRP A 472 12.96 14.28 58.26
CA TRP A 472 11.68 14.35 58.94
C TRP A 472 11.74 13.76 60.34
N THR A 473 10.99 14.35 61.30
CA THR A 473 10.93 13.91 62.68
C THR A 473 9.54 13.38 63.06
N ASN A 474 9.49 12.56 64.06
CA ASN A 474 8.24 12.02 64.60
C ASN A 474 7.29 13.13 65.07
N GLY A 475 6.05 13.10 64.64
CA GLY A 475 5.06 14.13 64.99
C GLY A 475 5.06 15.36 63.99
N GLN A 476 5.96 15.42 63.05
CA GLN A 476 6.05 16.51 62.09
C GLN A 476 4.90 16.43 61.07
N LEU A 477 4.32 17.60 60.74
CA LEU A 477 3.39 17.71 59.60
C LEU A 477 4.21 17.69 58.32
N VAL A 478 3.93 16.71 57.44
CA VAL A 478 4.66 16.54 56.19
C VAL A 478 3.68 16.30 55.03
N LYS A 479 4.06 16.76 53.85
CA LYS A 479 3.34 16.46 52.59
C LYS A 479 4.11 15.37 51.86
N VAL A 480 3.42 14.29 51.52
CA VAL A 480 3.99 13.14 50.82
C VAL A 480 3.26 12.85 49.53
N THR A 481 3.99 12.48 48.48
CA THR A 481 3.44 11.88 47.28
C THR A 481 3.42 10.36 47.48
N ALA A 482 2.26 9.75 47.28
CA ALA A 482 2.06 8.32 47.53
C ALA A 482 1.69 7.58 46.26
N LEU A 483 2.35 6.46 46.04
CA LEU A 483 2.13 5.53 44.93
C LEU A 483 1.36 4.29 45.42
N LEU A 484 0.37 3.88 44.66
CA LEU A 484 -0.37 2.63 44.88
C LEU A 484 0.55 1.43 44.60
N SER A 485 0.74 0.54 45.54
CA SER A 485 1.65 -0.61 45.46
C SER A 485 1.00 -1.87 46.02
N TYR A 486 1.27 -3.01 45.39
CA TYR A 486 0.80 -4.32 45.84
C TYR A 486 1.89 -5.01 46.66
N ASP A 487 1.62 -5.24 47.94
CA ASP A 487 2.49 -6.02 48.82
C ASP A 487 2.24 -7.52 48.61
N LYS A 488 3.17 -8.17 47.92
CA LYS A 488 3.06 -9.62 47.59
C LYS A 488 3.07 -10.52 48.84
N LYS A 489 3.67 -10.09 49.97
CA LYS A 489 3.73 -10.90 51.20
C LYS A 489 2.43 -10.84 51.97
N LYS A 490 1.75 -9.68 51.95
CA LYS A 490 0.48 -9.46 52.67
C LYS A 490 -0.74 -9.62 51.74
N GLU A 491 -0.50 -9.84 50.45
CA GLU A 491 -1.53 -9.93 49.43
C GLU A 491 -2.51 -8.75 49.43
N LYS A 492 -2.00 -7.54 49.69
CA LYS A 492 -2.80 -6.32 49.87
C LYS A 492 -2.23 -5.15 49.08
N TRP A 493 -3.15 -4.34 48.55
CA TRP A 493 -2.82 -3.03 48.05
C TRP A 493 -2.64 -2.01 49.21
N GLY A 494 -1.65 -1.17 49.09
CA GLY A 494 -1.37 -0.08 50.02
C GLY A 494 -0.73 1.11 49.34
N TRP A 495 -0.59 2.19 50.05
CA TRP A 495 0.07 3.40 49.59
C TRP A 495 1.49 3.49 50.16
N ILE A 496 2.45 3.78 49.32
CA ILE A 496 3.85 3.94 49.69
C ILE A 496 4.31 5.34 49.28
N ALA A 497 4.91 6.09 50.20
CA ALA A 497 5.52 7.38 49.87
C ALA A 497 6.76 7.20 48.97
N ILE A 498 6.90 8.08 47.98
CA ILE A 498 7.99 8.08 47.01
C ILE A 498 8.69 9.42 46.96
#